data_7278dbfe266f098d1b45510ecdfa8190
#
_entry.id   7278dbfe266f098d1b45510ecdfa8190
#
_cell.length_a   1.000
_cell.length_b   1.000
_cell.length_c   1.000
_cell.angle_alpha   90.00
_cell.angle_beta   90.00
_cell.angle_gamma   90.00
#
_symmetry.space_group_name_H-M   'P 1'
#
loop_
_entity.id
_entity.type
_entity.pdbx_description
1 polymer ?
#
loop_
_entity_poly.entity_id
_entity_poly.type
_entity_poly.pdbx_seq_one_letter_code
_entity_poly.pdbx_strand_id
1 'polypeptide(L)'
;MSAWLTPNSNYDLALMKAFCVNMIKTSTALGKMDAAEKWTKILSDFEPLAVNEKNVLMLSPDESPYESHRHHSHCMSIYPLRTMEYDTEENKRIIDSTIANLEHFGIKNWVGYSFGWMAQLYAVQGNGDKAFGMLDSFFRYFCTDNGFHSNGDYRFKTSCSQRCRLFTLEANFLAMDAIQEMLLYSENNKIKLLPAI
;
A
#
# COMPACT_ATOMS: atom_id res chain seq x y z
N MET A 1 -15.63 5.98 -7.27
CA MET A 1 -16.63 6.26 -6.21
C MET A 1 -16.08 5.75 -4.89
N SER A 2 -16.11 6.51 -3.82
CA SER A 2 -15.70 5.96 -2.51
C SER A 2 -16.88 5.18 -1.94
N ALA A 3 -16.67 3.93 -1.53
CA ALA A 3 -17.67 3.19 -0.76
C ALA A 3 -17.88 3.90 0.58
N TRP A 4 -19.08 4.41 0.83
CA TRP A 4 -19.39 5.17 2.06
C TRP A 4 -19.86 4.28 3.19
N LEU A 5 -20.49 3.16 2.86
CA LEU A 5 -20.97 2.17 3.81
C LEU A 5 -20.73 0.79 3.21
N THR A 6 -19.73 0.09 3.71
CA THR A 6 -19.42 -1.26 3.30
C THR A 6 -19.03 -2.09 4.53
N PRO A 7 -19.54 -3.30 4.67
CA PRO A 7 -19.13 -4.19 5.76
C PRO A 7 -17.73 -4.72 5.50
N ASN A 8 -16.93 -4.85 6.55
CA ASN A 8 -15.64 -5.55 6.53
C ASN A 8 -14.72 -5.11 5.37
N SER A 9 -14.49 -3.80 5.24
CA SER A 9 -13.57 -3.31 4.21
C SER A 9 -12.19 -3.94 4.40
N ASN A 10 -11.50 -4.26 3.29
CA ASN A 10 -10.13 -4.79 3.35
C ASN A 10 -9.17 -3.82 4.04
N TYR A 11 -9.45 -2.52 3.96
CA TYR A 11 -8.70 -1.49 4.68
C TYR A 11 -8.80 -1.67 6.19
N ASP A 12 -10.03 -1.74 6.73
CA ASP A 12 -10.24 -1.89 8.17
C ASP A 12 -9.78 -3.26 8.66
N LEU A 13 -10.09 -4.33 7.93
CA LEU A 13 -9.64 -5.68 8.29
C LEU A 13 -8.11 -5.77 8.34
N ALA A 14 -7.39 -5.19 7.37
CA ALA A 14 -5.94 -5.19 7.37
C ALA A 14 -5.37 -4.46 8.59
N LEU A 15 -5.93 -3.29 8.94
CA LEU A 15 -5.52 -2.52 10.13
C LEU A 15 -5.78 -3.29 11.42
N MET A 16 -6.97 -3.85 11.59
CA MET A 16 -7.35 -4.58 12.80
C MET A 16 -6.51 -5.86 12.96
N LYS A 17 -6.26 -6.60 11.88
CA LYS A 17 -5.38 -7.78 11.91
C LYS A 17 -3.93 -7.41 12.26
N ALA A 18 -3.38 -6.38 11.63
CA ALA A 18 -2.04 -5.88 11.95
C ALA A 18 -1.94 -5.44 13.42
N PHE A 19 -2.96 -4.73 13.92
CA PHE A 19 -3.02 -4.35 15.33
C PHE A 19 -3.00 -5.56 16.26
N CYS A 20 -3.84 -6.57 16.01
CA CYS A 20 -3.85 -7.78 16.83
C CYS A 20 -2.49 -8.53 16.80
N VAL A 21 -1.88 -8.67 15.62
CA VAL A 21 -0.55 -9.27 15.47
C VAL A 21 0.50 -8.54 16.31
N ASN A 22 0.49 -7.22 16.28
CA ASN A 22 1.42 -6.40 17.07
C ASN A 22 1.13 -6.50 18.58
N MET A 23 -0.14 -6.58 18.97
CA MET A 23 -0.52 -6.78 20.38
C MET A 23 -0.08 -8.16 20.89
N ILE A 24 -0.17 -9.21 20.07
CA ILE A 24 0.32 -10.55 20.41
C ILE A 24 1.84 -10.50 20.59
N LYS A 25 2.59 -9.95 19.61
CA LYS A 25 4.05 -9.82 19.69
C LYS A 25 4.47 -9.06 20.95
N THR A 26 3.86 -7.91 21.21
CA THR A 26 4.18 -7.04 22.35
C THR A 26 3.85 -7.73 23.68
N SER A 27 2.68 -8.34 23.79
CA SER A 27 2.26 -9.05 25.02
C SER A 27 3.19 -10.22 25.34
N THR A 28 3.58 -10.98 24.31
CA THR A 28 4.54 -12.08 24.45
C THR A 28 5.90 -11.58 24.91
N ALA A 29 6.43 -10.51 24.30
CA ALA A 29 7.71 -9.93 24.68
C ALA A 29 7.73 -9.40 26.13
N LEU A 30 6.56 -8.95 26.62
CA LEU A 30 6.38 -8.47 28.00
C LEU A 30 6.02 -9.61 29.00
N GLY A 31 5.97 -10.87 28.55
CA GLY A 31 5.58 -12.02 29.40
C GLY A 31 4.11 -12.04 29.82
N LYS A 32 3.24 -11.24 29.17
CA LYS A 32 1.80 -11.15 29.46
C LYS A 32 1.01 -12.16 28.62
N MET A 33 1.14 -13.43 28.95
CA MET A 33 0.60 -14.53 28.13
C MET A 33 -0.93 -14.52 28.02
N ASP A 34 -1.66 -14.19 29.10
CA ASP A 34 -3.12 -14.08 29.07
C ASP A 34 -3.60 -13.02 28.07
N ALA A 35 -2.86 -11.88 27.97
CA ALA A 35 -3.15 -10.85 26.99
C ALA A 35 -2.84 -11.32 25.56
N ALA A 36 -1.73 -12.05 25.36
CA ALA A 36 -1.39 -12.61 24.05
C ALA A 36 -2.46 -13.60 23.57
N GLU A 37 -2.96 -14.49 24.47
CA GLU A 37 -4.03 -15.44 24.16
C GLU A 37 -5.33 -14.72 23.79
N LYS A 38 -5.71 -13.69 24.55
CA LYS A 38 -6.89 -12.87 24.25
C LYS A 38 -6.80 -12.27 22.83
N TRP A 39 -5.66 -11.66 22.46
CA TRP A 39 -5.49 -11.06 21.14
C TRP A 39 -5.44 -12.10 20.02
N THR A 40 -4.89 -13.29 20.30
CA THR A 40 -4.90 -14.42 19.36
C THR A 40 -6.34 -14.86 19.05
N LYS A 41 -7.19 -14.96 20.09
CA LYS A 41 -8.59 -15.29 19.90
C LYS A 41 -9.32 -14.23 19.07
N ILE A 42 -9.13 -12.95 19.40
CA ILE A 42 -9.76 -11.85 18.62
C ILE A 42 -9.29 -11.90 17.15
N LEU A 43 -8.00 -12.16 16.89
CA LEU A 43 -7.48 -12.27 15.54
C LEU A 43 -8.12 -13.42 14.75
N SER A 44 -8.40 -14.55 15.42
CA SER A 44 -9.03 -15.71 14.78
C SER A 44 -10.51 -15.51 14.41
N ASP A 45 -11.16 -14.50 14.99
CA ASP A 45 -12.56 -14.18 14.71
C ASP A 45 -12.73 -13.26 13.48
N PHE A 46 -11.64 -12.72 12.92
CA PHE A 46 -11.72 -11.88 11.73
C PHE A 46 -11.79 -12.70 10.44
N GLU A 47 -12.72 -12.30 9.58
CA GLU A 47 -12.81 -12.82 8.21
C GLU A 47 -11.49 -12.63 7.43
N PRO A 48 -11.19 -13.47 6.43
CA PRO A 48 -10.07 -13.26 5.54
C PRO A 48 -10.25 -11.96 4.72
N LEU A 49 -9.15 -11.43 4.18
CA LEU A 49 -9.24 -10.34 3.22
C LEU A 49 -10.00 -10.80 1.97
N ALA A 50 -10.91 -9.97 1.49
CA ALA A 50 -11.67 -10.27 0.30
C ALA A 50 -10.79 -10.20 -0.96
N VAL A 51 -10.80 -11.26 -1.75
CA VAL A 51 -10.09 -11.40 -3.02
C VAL A 51 -11.09 -11.90 -4.06
N ASN A 52 -11.12 -11.30 -5.25
CA ASN A 52 -12.03 -11.73 -6.30
C ASN A 52 -11.47 -12.94 -7.09
N GLU A 53 -12.27 -13.44 -8.03
CA GLU A 53 -11.93 -14.59 -8.90
C GLU A 53 -10.67 -14.38 -9.76
N LYS A 54 -10.24 -13.11 -9.95
CA LYS A 54 -9.01 -12.74 -10.67
C LYS A 54 -7.80 -12.56 -9.74
N ASN A 55 -7.91 -12.96 -8.49
CA ASN A 55 -6.91 -12.77 -7.44
C ASN A 55 -6.60 -11.29 -7.14
N VAL A 56 -7.55 -10.39 -7.33
CA VAL A 56 -7.39 -8.97 -7.01
C VAL A 56 -7.96 -8.69 -5.62
N LEU A 57 -7.22 -7.99 -4.76
CA LEU A 57 -7.73 -7.49 -3.48
C LEU A 57 -8.92 -6.56 -3.72
N MET A 58 -10.02 -6.84 -3.05
CA MET A 58 -11.27 -6.08 -3.15
C MET A 58 -11.27 -4.88 -2.21
N LEU A 59 -12.18 -3.93 -2.42
CA LEU A 59 -12.43 -2.86 -1.46
C LEU A 59 -13.16 -3.40 -0.23
N SER A 60 -14.12 -4.29 -0.47
CA SER A 60 -14.91 -5.04 0.52
C SER A 60 -15.39 -6.35 -0.10
N PRO A 61 -16.02 -7.27 0.65
CA PRO A 61 -16.57 -8.51 0.08
C PRO A 61 -17.51 -8.27 -1.11
N ASP A 62 -18.19 -7.14 -1.14
CA ASP A 62 -19.21 -6.82 -2.13
C ASP A 62 -18.71 -5.87 -3.24
N GLU A 63 -17.47 -5.34 -3.14
CA GLU A 63 -17.00 -4.30 -4.03
C GLU A 63 -15.55 -4.50 -4.49
N SER A 64 -15.37 -4.78 -5.77
CA SER A 64 -14.05 -4.82 -6.42
C SER A 64 -13.60 -3.41 -6.82
N PRO A 65 -12.27 -3.13 -6.86
CA PRO A 65 -11.78 -1.91 -7.47
C PRO A 65 -12.06 -1.93 -8.98
N TYR A 66 -12.74 -0.90 -9.49
CA TYR A 66 -13.22 -0.85 -10.88
C TYR A 66 -12.89 0.46 -11.61
N GLU A 67 -12.16 1.36 -10.97
CA GLU A 67 -11.76 2.65 -11.55
C GLU A 67 -10.39 3.12 -11.03
N SER A 68 -9.77 4.04 -11.76
CA SER A 68 -8.60 4.79 -11.27
C SER A 68 -8.99 5.57 -10.02
N HIS A 69 -8.25 5.41 -8.94
CA HIS A 69 -8.48 6.13 -7.68
C HIS A 69 -7.17 6.57 -7.05
N ARG A 70 -7.15 7.75 -6.39
CA ARG A 70 -5.94 8.29 -5.77
C ARG A 70 -5.48 7.54 -4.52
N HIS A 71 -6.36 6.82 -3.85
CA HIS A 71 -6.03 6.02 -2.67
C HIS A 71 -6.05 4.54 -3.02
N HIS A 72 -4.97 3.84 -2.69
CA HIS A 72 -4.84 2.39 -2.86
C HIS A 72 -5.12 1.65 -1.55
N SER A 73 -6.14 2.07 -0.80
CA SER A 73 -6.42 1.61 0.56
C SER A 73 -6.67 0.10 0.68
N HIS A 74 -7.19 -0.54 -0.37
CA HIS A 74 -7.31 -2.01 -0.42
C HIS A 74 -5.96 -2.74 -0.43
N CYS A 75 -4.86 -2.03 -0.71
CA CYS A 75 -3.49 -2.57 -0.71
C CYS A 75 -2.79 -2.44 0.66
N MET A 76 -3.48 -1.97 1.72
CA MET A 76 -2.88 -1.77 3.05
C MET A 76 -2.19 -3.02 3.61
N SER A 77 -2.70 -4.20 3.32
CA SER A 77 -2.10 -5.47 3.74
C SER A 77 -0.74 -5.74 3.09
N ILE A 78 -0.53 -5.24 1.86
CA ILE A 78 0.75 -5.35 1.14
C ILE A 78 1.72 -4.30 1.69
N TYR A 79 1.29 -3.04 1.67
CA TYR A 79 2.02 -1.90 2.20
C TYR A 79 1.04 -0.82 2.68
N PRO A 80 1.25 -0.22 3.87
CA PRO A 80 2.42 -0.30 4.76
C PRO A 80 2.37 -1.42 5.81
N LEU A 81 1.27 -2.15 5.98
CA LEU A 81 1.09 -3.07 7.12
C LEU A 81 1.86 -4.38 6.98
N ARG A 82 2.27 -4.77 5.76
CA ARG A 82 3.08 -5.95 5.45
C ARG A 82 2.57 -7.25 6.11
N THR A 83 1.24 -7.37 6.22
CA THR A 83 0.57 -8.57 6.66
C THR A 83 0.42 -9.61 5.55
N MET A 84 0.69 -9.19 4.31
CA MET A 84 0.78 -10.03 3.10
C MET A 84 2.15 -9.79 2.45
N GLU A 85 3.09 -10.71 2.70
CA GLU A 85 4.44 -10.64 2.14
C GLU A 85 4.49 -11.29 0.74
N TYR A 86 5.45 -10.86 -0.09
CA TYR A 86 5.69 -11.42 -1.43
C TYR A 86 6.58 -12.67 -1.32
N ASP A 87 6.09 -13.73 -0.65
CA ASP A 87 6.87 -14.91 -0.28
C ASP A 87 6.22 -16.24 -0.67
N THR A 88 4.90 -16.37 -0.62
CA THR A 88 4.18 -17.56 -1.06
C THR A 88 3.62 -17.37 -2.48
N GLU A 89 3.42 -18.46 -3.21
CA GLU A 89 2.85 -18.40 -4.57
C GLU A 89 1.43 -17.83 -4.59
N GLU A 90 0.67 -18.01 -3.51
CA GLU A 90 -0.65 -17.41 -3.35
C GLU A 90 -0.56 -15.89 -3.18
N ASN A 91 0.27 -15.43 -2.24
CA ASN A 91 0.46 -14.00 -2.00
C ASN A 91 1.03 -13.29 -3.23
N LYS A 92 2.00 -13.90 -3.92
CA LYS A 92 2.55 -13.37 -5.17
C LYS A 92 1.45 -13.16 -6.22
N ARG A 93 0.61 -14.17 -6.45
CA ARG A 93 -0.52 -14.04 -7.39
C ARG A 93 -1.45 -12.90 -7.03
N ILE A 94 -1.82 -12.79 -5.75
CA ILE A 94 -2.73 -11.73 -5.28
C ILE A 94 -2.09 -10.36 -5.46
N ILE A 95 -0.84 -10.19 -5.05
CA ILE A 95 -0.09 -8.94 -5.16
C ILE A 95 0.07 -8.55 -6.63
N ASP A 96 0.52 -9.47 -7.48
CA ASP A 96 0.74 -9.23 -8.91
C ASP A 96 -0.56 -8.86 -9.63
N SER A 97 -1.65 -9.59 -9.35
CA SER A 97 -2.96 -9.30 -9.94
C SER A 97 -3.53 -7.97 -9.47
N THR A 98 -3.32 -7.63 -8.19
CA THR A 98 -3.77 -6.34 -7.64
C THR A 98 -2.99 -5.18 -8.26
N ILE A 99 -1.68 -5.30 -8.40
CA ILE A 99 -0.85 -4.29 -9.07
C ILE A 99 -1.23 -4.17 -10.56
N ALA A 100 -1.41 -5.27 -11.27
CA ALA A 100 -1.85 -5.27 -12.66
C ALA A 100 -3.24 -4.61 -12.82
N ASN A 101 -4.14 -4.76 -11.85
CA ASN A 101 -5.43 -4.08 -11.84
C ASN A 101 -5.28 -2.57 -11.67
N LEU A 102 -4.39 -2.09 -10.81
CA LEU A 102 -4.08 -0.67 -10.66
C LEU A 102 -3.49 -0.09 -11.95
N GLU A 103 -2.56 -0.81 -12.59
CA GLU A 103 -1.99 -0.44 -13.89
C GLU A 103 -3.05 -0.35 -14.98
N HIS A 104 -4.00 -1.30 -15.02
CA HIS A 104 -5.08 -1.34 -16.00
C HIS A 104 -5.97 -0.09 -15.92
N PHE A 105 -6.35 0.35 -14.73
CA PHE A 105 -7.15 1.57 -14.56
C PHE A 105 -6.32 2.84 -14.72
N GLY A 106 -5.01 2.76 -14.57
CA GLY A 106 -4.07 3.83 -14.85
C GLY A 106 -4.18 5.03 -13.92
N ILE A 107 -3.48 6.10 -14.28
CA ILE A 107 -3.18 7.23 -13.41
C ILE A 107 -4.20 8.38 -13.45
N LYS A 108 -5.31 8.25 -14.19
CA LYS A 108 -6.23 9.36 -14.46
C LYS A 108 -6.67 10.12 -13.21
N ASN A 109 -7.00 9.41 -12.13
CA ASN A 109 -7.46 10.01 -10.87
C ASN A 109 -6.37 10.02 -9.77
N TRP A 110 -5.11 9.78 -10.12
CA TRP A 110 -4.01 9.80 -9.18
C TRP A 110 -3.59 11.22 -8.82
N VAL A 111 -2.92 11.31 -7.68
CA VAL A 111 -2.21 12.48 -7.15
C VAL A 111 -0.77 12.07 -6.83
N GLY A 112 0.10 13.00 -6.47
CA GLY A 112 1.50 12.67 -6.17
C GLY A 112 1.67 11.56 -5.13
N TYR A 113 0.82 11.51 -4.11
CA TYR A 113 0.79 10.45 -3.11
C TYR A 113 0.62 9.04 -3.71
N SER A 114 -0.22 8.92 -4.75
CA SER A 114 -0.48 7.63 -5.41
C SER A 114 0.77 7.04 -6.06
N PHE A 115 1.64 7.89 -6.61
CA PHE A 115 2.91 7.46 -7.21
C PHE A 115 3.88 6.92 -6.16
N GLY A 116 4.00 7.58 -5.01
CA GLY A 116 4.78 7.08 -3.88
C GLY A 116 4.28 5.73 -3.38
N TRP A 117 2.96 5.57 -3.25
CA TRP A 117 2.39 4.29 -2.83
C TRP A 117 2.63 3.19 -3.86
N MET A 118 2.45 3.50 -5.15
CA MET A 118 2.72 2.51 -6.22
C MET A 118 4.20 2.11 -6.27
N ALA A 119 5.13 3.05 -6.01
CA ALA A 119 6.55 2.73 -5.88
C ALA A 119 6.81 1.71 -4.77
N GLN A 120 6.13 1.84 -3.62
CA GLN A 120 6.20 0.87 -2.52
C GLN A 120 5.70 -0.51 -2.94
N LEU A 121 4.57 -0.59 -3.66
CA LEU A 121 4.03 -1.86 -4.14
C LEU A 121 5.00 -2.56 -5.09
N TYR A 122 5.64 -1.81 -6.00
CA TYR A 122 6.69 -2.36 -6.87
C TYR A 122 7.95 -2.77 -6.10
N ALA A 123 8.32 -2.02 -5.05
CA ALA A 123 9.44 -2.41 -4.19
C ALA A 123 9.16 -3.74 -3.47
N VAL A 124 7.92 -3.98 -3.03
CA VAL A 124 7.50 -5.28 -2.46
C VAL A 124 7.66 -6.41 -3.46
N GLN A 125 7.35 -6.18 -4.75
CA GLN A 125 7.58 -7.16 -5.83
C GLN A 125 9.06 -7.38 -6.16
N GLY A 126 9.97 -6.51 -5.68
CA GLY A 126 11.37 -6.48 -6.12
C GLY A 126 11.56 -5.88 -7.51
N ASN A 127 10.60 -5.09 -8.00
CA ASN A 127 10.66 -4.45 -9.31
C ASN A 127 11.20 -3.03 -9.20
N GLY A 128 12.52 -2.91 -9.14
CA GLY A 128 13.23 -1.64 -8.95
C GLY A 128 12.99 -0.64 -10.09
N ASP A 129 13.00 -1.10 -11.33
CA ASP A 129 12.79 -0.23 -12.51
C ASP A 129 11.42 0.46 -12.47
N LYS A 130 10.35 -0.30 -12.16
CA LYS A 130 9.01 0.27 -12.04
C LYS A 130 8.88 1.16 -10.80
N ALA A 131 9.46 0.77 -9.66
CA ALA A 131 9.47 1.59 -8.45
C ALA A 131 10.17 2.94 -8.72
N PHE A 132 11.33 2.92 -9.35
CA PHE A 132 12.06 4.13 -9.75
C PHE A 132 11.25 4.98 -10.73
N GLY A 133 10.59 4.39 -11.73
CA GLY A 133 9.75 5.10 -12.69
C GLY A 133 8.59 5.86 -12.02
N MET A 134 8.01 5.32 -10.95
CA MET A 134 6.99 6.03 -10.15
C MET A 134 7.60 7.18 -9.36
N LEU A 135 8.76 7.00 -8.74
CA LEU A 135 9.47 8.06 -8.02
C LEU A 135 9.93 9.17 -8.96
N ASP A 136 10.48 8.85 -10.13
CA ASP A 136 10.86 9.84 -11.15
C ASP A 136 9.64 10.68 -11.58
N SER A 137 8.50 10.03 -11.82
CA SER A 137 7.24 10.71 -12.14
C SER A 137 6.78 11.63 -11.01
N PHE A 138 6.87 11.17 -9.76
CA PHE A 138 6.56 11.98 -8.58
C PHE A 138 7.43 13.24 -8.50
N PHE A 139 8.75 13.08 -8.57
CA PHE A 139 9.68 14.21 -8.45
C PHE A 139 9.54 15.20 -9.62
N ARG A 140 9.37 14.72 -10.85
CA ARG A 140 9.24 15.59 -12.03
C ARG A 140 7.92 16.33 -12.12
N TYR A 141 6.82 15.69 -11.75
CA TYR A 141 5.49 16.21 -12.07
C TYR A 141 4.70 16.71 -10.87
N PHE A 142 5.04 16.24 -9.68
CA PHE A 142 4.31 16.57 -8.46
C PHE A 142 5.16 17.29 -7.40
N CYS A 143 6.43 17.53 -7.65
CA CYS A 143 7.26 18.37 -6.80
C CYS A 143 7.48 19.76 -7.43
N THR A 144 7.52 20.79 -6.61
CA THR A 144 7.92 22.14 -6.98
C THR A 144 9.45 22.23 -7.07
N ASP A 145 9.99 23.33 -7.60
CA ASP A 145 11.45 23.51 -7.79
C ASP A 145 12.25 23.46 -6.47
N ASN A 146 11.59 23.75 -5.35
CA ASN A 146 12.16 23.61 -3.99
C ASN A 146 11.89 22.24 -3.34
N GLY A 147 11.42 21.26 -4.12
CA GLY A 147 11.23 19.88 -3.68
C GLY A 147 9.93 19.59 -2.91
N PHE A 148 9.06 20.57 -2.67
CA PHE A 148 7.81 20.34 -1.97
C PHE A 148 6.76 19.70 -2.87
N HIS A 149 6.07 18.70 -2.32
CA HIS A 149 4.97 18.03 -3.00
C HIS A 149 3.79 18.99 -3.26
N SER A 150 3.31 18.98 -4.49
CA SER A 150 2.05 19.58 -4.90
C SER A 150 1.04 18.46 -5.18
N ASN A 151 -0.08 18.45 -4.48
CA ASN A 151 -1.01 17.33 -4.48
C ASN A 151 -1.49 16.92 -5.90
N GLY A 152 -1.71 17.90 -6.80
CA GLY A 152 -2.09 17.64 -8.18
C GLY A 152 -1.02 18.05 -9.19
N ASP A 153 -1.14 17.56 -10.42
CA ASP A 153 -0.31 17.98 -11.56
C ASP A 153 -0.81 19.34 -12.12
N TYR A 154 -0.52 20.41 -11.40
CA TYR A 154 -0.92 21.76 -11.80
C TYR A 154 -0.21 22.26 -13.07
N ARG A 155 0.87 21.61 -13.51
CA ARG A 155 1.63 21.95 -14.73
C ARG A 155 1.13 21.21 -15.97
N PHE A 156 0.13 20.36 -15.85
CA PHE A 156 -0.47 19.62 -16.96
C PHE A 156 0.54 18.73 -17.73
N LYS A 157 1.43 18.06 -17.00
CA LYS A 157 2.48 17.22 -17.57
C LYS A 157 2.13 15.75 -17.69
N THR A 158 1.05 15.32 -16.99
CA THR A 158 0.57 13.95 -16.98
C THR A 158 -0.91 13.88 -17.42
N SER A 159 -1.42 12.65 -17.59
CA SER A 159 -2.85 12.40 -17.82
C SER A 159 -3.71 12.44 -16.54
N CYS A 160 -3.13 12.76 -15.38
CA CYS A 160 -3.89 12.91 -14.14
C CYS A 160 -4.93 14.03 -14.27
N SER A 161 -6.13 13.82 -13.74
CA SER A 161 -7.21 14.81 -13.77
C SER A 161 -7.11 15.85 -12.65
N GLN A 162 -6.42 15.50 -11.56
CA GLN A 162 -6.24 16.40 -10.41
C GLN A 162 -5.22 17.49 -10.72
N ARG A 163 -5.65 18.76 -10.64
CA ARG A 163 -4.86 19.94 -11.05
C ARG A 163 -4.58 20.93 -9.91
N CYS A 164 -4.88 20.55 -8.69
CA CYS A 164 -4.70 21.42 -7.53
C CYS A 164 -3.21 21.63 -7.21
N ARG A 165 -2.86 22.87 -6.85
CA ARG A 165 -1.49 23.26 -6.42
C ARG A 165 -1.38 23.28 -4.89
N LEU A 166 -2.21 22.56 -4.18
CA LEU A 166 -2.15 22.52 -2.73
C LEU A 166 -0.88 21.80 -2.27
N PHE A 167 -0.13 22.47 -1.39
CA PHE A 167 1.01 21.86 -0.73
C PHE A 167 0.54 20.80 0.26
N THR A 168 1.15 19.64 0.17
CA THR A 168 0.96 18.53 1.11
C THR A 168 2.31 17.84 1.31
N LEU A 169 2.63 17.39 2.51
CA LEU A 169 3.96 16.88 2.84
C LEU A 169 4.04 15.35 2.83
N GLU A 170 2.91 14.69 2.98
CA GLU A 170 2.83 13.25 3.15
C GLU A 170 3.46 12.44 2.00
N ALA A 171 3.34 12.91 0.76
CA ALA A 171 3.92 12.20 -0.38
C ALA A 171 5.45 12.36 -0.46
N ASN A 172 6.02 13.44 0.08
CA ASN A 172 7.46 13.55 0.22
C ASN A 172 8.01 12.45 1.14
N PHE A 173 7.37 12.23 2.29
CA PHE A 173 7.77 11.17 3.21
C PHE A 173 7.56 9.79 2.61
N LEU A 174 6.45 9.58 1.91
CA LEU A 174 6.18 8.30 1.25
C LEU A 174 7.20 7.99 0.15
N ALA A 175 7.65 9.00 -0.61
CA ALA A 175 8.69 8.83 -1.62
C ALA A 175 10.05 8.50 -0.97
N MET A 176 10.40 9.15 0.14
CA MET A 176 11.61 8.83 0.90
C MET A 176 11.58 7.40 1.44
N ASP A 177 10.44 7.00 1.98
CA ASP A 177 10.24 5.65 2.49
C ASP A 177 10.32 4.61 1.36
N ALA A 178 9.78 4.91 0.16
CA ALA A 178 9.93 4.04 -1.01
C ALA A 178 11.40 3.84 -1.40
N ILE A 179 12.20 4.90 -1.40
CA ILE A 179 13.64 4.79 -1.65
C ILE A 179 14.30 3.92 -0.59
N GLN A 180 13.96 4.11 0.69
CA GLN A 180 14.51 3.31 1.76
C GLN A 180 14.16 1.83 1.59
N GLU A 181 12.91 1.51 1.25
CA GLU A 181 12.45 0.14 1.00
C GLU A 181 13.16 -0.53 -0.17
N MET A 182 13.45 0.23 -1.23
CA MET A 182 14.25 -0.28 -2.35
C MET A 182 15.68 -0.64 -1.95
N LEU A 183 16.24 0.08 -0.96
CA LEU A 183 17.63 -0.09 -0.50
C LEU A 183 17.75 -1.10 0.64
N LEU A 184 16.84 -1.06 1.60
CA LEU A 184 16.91 -1.86 2.82
C LEU A 184 15.51 -2.22 3.33
N TYR A 185 15.20 -3.49 3.28
CA TYR A 185 14.02 -4.06 3.94
C TYR A 185 14.40 -4.73 5.24
N SER A 186 13.71 -4.41 6.34
CA SER A 186 13.90 -5.04 7.64
C SER A 186 12.56 -5.27 8.33
N GLU A 187 12.06 -6.50 8.30
CA GLU A 187 10.79 -6.90 8.91
C GLU A 187 10.82 -8.40 9.26
N ASN A 188 10.08 -8.80 10.29
CA ASN A 188 9.88 -10.21 10.66
C ASN A 188 11.18 -11.04 10.77
N ASN A 189 12.23 -10.46 11.40
CA ASN A 189 13.56 -11.05 11.51
C ASN A 189 14.28 -11.32 10.17
N LYS A 190 13.86 -10.66 9.11
CA LYS A 190 14.50 -10.71 7.79
C LYS A 190 15.13 -9.36 7.48
N ILE A 191 16.34 -9.37 6.95
CA ILE A 191 17.00 -8.20 6.38
C ILE A 191 17.32 -8.52 4.93
N LYS A 192 16.82 -7.69 4.01
CA LYS A 192 17.16 -7.78 2.58
C LYS A 192 17.90 -6.50 2.20
N LEU A 193 19.07 -6.64 1.61
CA LEU A 193 19.84 -5.53 1.07
C LEU A 193 19.52 -5.38 -0.41
N LEU A 194 19.24 -4.16 -0.85
CA LEU A 194 18.94 -3.82 -2.24
C LEU A 194 17.80 -4.69 -2.86
N PRO A 195 16.67 -4.88 -2.15
CA PRO A 195 15.64 -5.81 -2.62
C PRO A 195 14.96 -5.40 -3.92
N ALA A 196 15.05 -4.12 -4.31
CA ALA A 196 14.42 -3.56 -5.48
C ALA A 196 15.35 -2.56 -6.23
N ILE A 197 16.58 -3.00 -6.52
CA ILE A 197 17.56 -2.24 -7.30
C ILE A 197 17.86 -3.00 -8.59
#